data_a74d7d0b19339c76e486180d074d864f
#
_entry.id   a74d7d0b19339c76e486180d074d864f
#
_cell.length_a   1.000
_cell.length_b   1.000
_cell.length_c   1.000
_cell.angle_alpha   90.00
_cell.angle_beta   90.00
_cell.angle_gamma   90.00
#
_symmetry.space_group_name_H-M   'P 1'
#
loop_
_entity.id
_entity.type
_entity.pdbx_description
1 polymer ?
#
loop_
_entity_poly.entity_id
_entity_poly.type
_entity_poly.pdbx_seq_one_letter_code
_entity_poly.pdbx_strand_id
1 'polypeptide(L)'
;PAERGDLLARASMKAIDLLGQNPEGFFLMVEGSQLDDYGHFNDIDLLMQETHDFDRTIGRIFEWAAQDGETLVVVTADHETGGLTLVDGDLNEGRIVCKFSTGGHSGVPVYAFGPGAENFTGIFENTDIFWKIKKLLNL
;
A
#
# COMPACT_ATOMS: atom_id res chain seq x y z
N PRO A 1 -0.85 8.19 13.40
CA PRO A 1 -0.91 6.84 14.03
C PRO A 1 -0.89 6.88 15.56
N ALA A 2 -0.23 7.87 16.20
CA ALA A 2 -0.04 7.88 17.65
C ALA A 2 -1.35 7.72 18.46
N GLU A 3 -2.42 8.34 18.00
CA GLU A 3 -3.72 8.30 18.69
C GLU A 3 -4.54 7.03 18.39
N ARG A 4 -4.41 6.46 17.20
CA ARG A 4 -5.15 5.25 16.79
C ARG A 4 -4.38 3.94 17.03
N GLY A 5 -3.10 4.02 17.38
CA GLY A 5 -2.22 2.86 17.55
C GLY A 5 -2.16 1.98 16.31
N ASP A 6 -2.33 0.67 16.47
CA ASP A 6 -2.30 -0.34 15.40
C ASP A 6 -3.69 -0.64 14.80
N LEU A 7 -4.60 0.33 14.83
CA LEU A 7 -6.00 0.13 14.41
C LEU A 7 -6.11 -0.39 12.98
N LEU A 8 -5.35 0.18 12.02
CA LEU A 8 -5.42 -0.21 10.62
C LEU A 8 -5.06 -1.69 10.43
N ALA A 9 -3.95 -2.11 11.03
CA ALA A 9 -3.51 -3.51 10.97
C ALA A 9 -4.54 -4.46 11.61
N ARG A 10 -5.06 -4.13 12.79
CA ARG A 10 -6.07 -4.95 13.48
C ARG A 10 -7.38 -5.02 12.72
N ALA A 11 -7.84 -3.90 12.18
CA ALA A 11 -9.06 -3.84 11.38
C ALA A 11 -8.91 -4.65 10.10
N SER A 12 -7.77 -4.55 9.40
CA SER A 12 -7.47 -5.33 8.21
C SER A 12 -7.49 -6.84 8.49
N MET A 13 -6.79 -7.28 9.52
CA MET A 13 -6.79 -8.69 9.91
C MET A 13 -8.19 -9.18 10.31
N LYS A 14 -8.97 -8.34 11.01
CA LYS A 14 -10.35 -8.68 11.36
C LYS A 14 -11.27 -8.77 10.13
N ALA A 15 -11.08 -7.89 9.16
CA ALA A 15 -11.80 -7.96 7.88
C ALA A 15 -11.46 -9.26 7.12
N ILE A 16 -10.19 -9.63 7.06
CA ILE A 16 -9.73 -10.89 6.47
C ILE A 16 -10.38 -12.09 7.15
N ASP A 17 -10.38 -12.15 8.49
CA ASP A 17 -11.01 -13.22 9.26
C ASP A 17 -12.50 -13.39 8.95
N LEU A 18 -13.22 -12.27 8.74
CA LEU A 18 -14.66 -12.30 8.46
C LEU A 18 -14.94 -12.65 7.01
N LEU A 19 -14.22 -12.03 6.06
CA LEU A 19 -14.43 -12.22 4.63
C LEU A 19 -13.93 -13.59 4.15
N GLY A 20 -12.86 -14.09 4.72
CA GLY A 20 -12.27 -15.39 4.41
C GLY A 20 -13.18 -16.59 4.78
N GLN A 21 -14.30 -16.37 5.45
CA GLN A 21 -15.32 -17.40 5.68
C GLN A 21 -16.18 -17.66 4.43
N ASN A 22 -16.11 -16.81 3.43
CA ASN A 22 -16.82 -17.00 2.18
C ASN A 22 -16.08 -18.03 1.29
N PRO A 23 -16.69 -19.20 0.95
CA PRO A 23 -16.03 -20.21 0.12
C PRO A 23 -15.76 -19.76 -1.33
N GLU A 24 -16.44 -18.71 -1.79
CA GLU A 24 -16.21 -18.12 -3.12
C GLU A 24 -15.03 -17.14 -3.14
N GLY A 25 -14.39 -16.90 -1.97
CA GLY A 25 -13.33 -15.92 -1.80
C GLY A 25 -13.84 -14.51 -1.50
N PHE A 26 -12.93 -13.55 -1.52
CA PHE A 26 -13.25 -12.15 -1.22
C PHE A 26 -12.35 -11.17 -1.96
N PHE A 27 -12.79 -9.93 -2.02
CA PHE A 27 -11.97 -8.77 -2.36
C PHE A 27 -11.98 -7.81 -1.17
N LEU A 28 -10.81 -7.36 -0.74
CA LEU A 28 -10.66 -6.38 0.32
C LEU A 28 -9.71 -5.28 -0.14
N MET A 29 -10.14 -4.02 -0.03
CA MET A 29 -9.28 -2.86 -0.20
C MET A 29 -8.97 -2.27 1.18
N VAL A 30 -7.70 -1.98 1.41
CA VAL A 30 -7.19 -1.34 2.62
C VAL A 30 -6.43 -0.08 2.23
N GLU A 31 -6.79 1.04 2.82
CA GLU A 31 -6.23 2.34 2.46
C GLU A 31 -5.43 2.96 3.62
N GLY A 32 -4.22 3.43 3.30
CA GLY A 32 -3.43 4.30 4.15
C GLY A 32 -3.68 5.77 3.83
N SER A 33 -4.92 6.26 4.01
CA SER A 33 -5.40 7.56 3.53
C SER A 33 -4.61 8.77 4.00
N GLN A 34 -4.06 8.72 5.22
CA GLN A 34 -3.33 9.86 5.79
C GLN A 34 -1.97 10.13 5.15
N LEU A 35 -1.46 9.20 4.33
CA LEU A 35 -0.26 9.43 3.51
C LEU A 35 -0.50 10.59 2.54
N ASP A 36 -1.66 10.62 1.91
CA ASP A 36 -2.04 11.68 0.98
C ASP A 36 -2.19 13.03 1.68
N ASP A 37 -2.93 13.08 2.79
CA ASP A 37 -3.14 14.30 3.56
C ASP A 37 -1.82 14.95 3.98
N TYR A 38 -0.90 14.18 4.57
CA TYR A 38 0.39 14.72 5.00
C TYR A 38 1.35 15.02 3.84
N GLY A 39 1.21 14.33 2.72
CA GLY A 39 1.85 14.71 1.47
C GLY A 39 1.42 16.09 0.98
N HIS A 40 0.13 16.38 0.99
CA HIS A 40 -0.45 17.68 0.65
C HIS A 40 -0.01 18.80 1.61
N PHE A 41 0.11 18.49 2.90
CA PHE A 41 0.60 19.47 3.89
C PHE A 41 2.12 19.64 3.89
N ASN A 42 2.86 18.84 3.12
CA ASN A 42 4.32 18.78 3.13
C ASN A 42 4.90 18.49 4.55
N ASP A 43 4.17 17.71 5.33
CA ASP A 43 4.57 17.30 6.67
C ASP A 43 5.29 15.95 6.62
N ILE A 44 6.62 16.00 6.51
CA ILE A 44 7.43 14.79 6.36
C ILE A 44 7.41 13.92 7.62
N ASP A 45 7.31 14.51 8.81
CA ASP A 45 7.36 13.75 10.06
C ASP A 45 6.10 12.91 10.24
N LEU A 46 4.94 13.47 9.96
CA LEU A 46 3.67 12.74 10.01
C LEU A 46 3.53 11.78 8.83
N LEU A 47 3.97 12.17 7.64
CA LEU A 47 4.00 11.29 6.47
C LEU A 47 4.84 10.02 6.73
N MET A 48 6.02 10.17 7.32
CA MET A 48 6.86 9.03 7.70
C MET A 48 6.19 8.12 8.74
N GLN A 49 5.52 8.69 9.74
CA GLN A 49 4.80 7.90 10.74
C GLN A 49 3.66 7.09 10.11
N GLU A 50 2.89 7.68 9.20
CA GLU A 50 1.83 6.99 8.48
C GLU A 50 2.38 5.92 7.53
N THR A 51 3.50 6.21 6.84
CA THR A 51 4.19 5.23 6.01
C THR A 51 4.62 4.00 6.82
N HIS A 52 5.20 4.20 7.99
CA HIS A 52 5.59 3.10 8.88
C HIS A 52 4.39 2.31 9.41
N ASP A 53 3.27 2.97 9.70
CA ASP A 53 2.05 2.30 10.15
C ASP A 53 1.44 1.45 9.03
N PHE A 54 1.42 1.98 7.81
CA PHE A 54 0.93 1.27 6.64
C PHE A 54 1.86 0.10 6.26
N ASP A 55 3.17 0.29 6.27
CA ASP A 55 4.17 -0.76 6.03
C ASP A 55 4.02 -1.93 7.01
N ARG A 56 3.85 -1.66 8.30
CA ARG A 56 3.56 -2.69 9.31
C ARG A 56 2.24 -3.41 9.04
N THR A 57 1.23 -2.70 8.57
CA THR A 57 -0.05 -3.28 8.19
C THR A 57 0.11 -4.25 7.02
N ILE A 58 0.81 -3.80 5.97
CA ILE A 58 1.15 -4.62 4.80
C ILE A 58 1.95 -5.86 5.22
N GLY A 59 2.94 -5.69 6.10
CA GLY A 59 3.74 -6.81 6.63
C GLY A 59 2.89 -7.90 7.25
N ARG A 60 1.91 -7.56 8.10
CA ARG A 60 0.98 -8.53 8.70
C ARG A 60 0.09 -9.22 7.67
N ILE A 61 -0.37 -8.48 6.66
CA ILE A 61 -1.17 -9.04 5.56
C ILE A 61 -0.32 -10.02 4.74
N PHE A 62 0.92 -9.68 4.45
CA PHE A 62 1.85 -10.56 3.73
C PHE A 62 2.17 -11.84 4.50
N GLU A 63 2.43 -11.75 5.80
CA GLU A 63 2.66 -12.92 6.65
C GLU A 63 1.47 -13.87 6.64
N TRP A 64 0.25 -13.33 6.72
CA TRP A 64 -0.96 -14.10 6.64
C TRP A 64 -1.15 -14.72 5.25
N ALA A 65 -1.03 -13.92 4.17
CA ALA A 65 -1.19 -14.38 2.80
C ALA A 65 -0.16 -15.46 2.40
N ALA A 66 1.06 -15.38 2.92
CA ALA A 66 2.09 -16.39 2.72
C ALA A 66 1.74 -17.74 3.38
N GLN A 67 1.01 -17.72 4.50
CA GLN A 67 0.52 -18.94 5.16
C GLN A 67 -0.72 -19.51 4.49
N ASP A 68 -1.60 -18.63 4.01
CA ASP A 68 -2.80 -18.99 3.27
C ASP A 68 -2.46 -19.63 1.91
N GLY A 69 -1.52 -19.04 1.17
CA GLY A 69 -1.02 -19.57 -0.12
C GLY A 69 -1.96 -19.37 -1.30
N GLU A 70 -3.19 -18.90 -1.09
CA GLU A 70 -4.21 -18.72 -2.14
C GLU A 70 -4.55 -17.22 -2.36
N THR A 71 -4.09 -16.33 -1.49
CA THR A 71 -4.37 -14.88 -1.55
C THR A 71 -3.34 -14.13 -2.37
N LEU A 72 -3.80 -13.36 -3.34
CA LEU A 72 -3.04 -12.33 -4.04
C LEU A 72 -3.11 -11.02 -3.25
N VAL A 73 -1.97 -10.43 -2.95
CA VAL A 73 -1.85 -9.09 -2.36
C VAL A 73 -1.24 -8.15 -3.39
N VAL A 74 -1.91 -7.03 -3.65
CA VAL A 74 -1.41 -5.96 -4.54
C VAL A 74 -1.30 -4.68 -3.72
N VAL A 75 -0.13 -4.04 -3.76
CA VAL A 75 0.14 -2.77 -3.08
C VAL A 75 0.49 -1.73 -4.13
N THR A 76 -0.23 -0.62 -4.13
CA THR A 76 -0.02 0.48 -5.06
C THR A 76 -0.51 1.79 -4.44
N ALA A 77 -0.30 2.90 -5.12
CA ALA A 77 -0.98 4.16 -4.88
C ALA A 77 -1.89 4.50 -6.08
N ASP A 78 -2.87 5.33 -5.86
CA ASP A 78 -3.73 5.91 -6.91
C ASP A 78 -3.01 7.05 -7.65
N HIS A 79 -2.14 7.80 -6.95
CA HIS A 79 -1.25 8.85 -7.48
C HIS A 79 -0.09 9.12 -6.51
N GLU A 80 0.82 9.94 -6.92
CA GLU A 80 1.81 10.55 -6.05
C GLU A 80 1.23 11.83 -5.41
N THR A 81 1.80 12.29 -4.30
CA THR A 81 1.32 13.49 -3.60
C THR A 81 2.47 14.38 -3.14
N GLY A 82 2.32 15.69 -3.39
CA GLY A 82 3.26 16.70 -2.96
C GLY A 82 4.57 16.77 -3.74
N GLY A 83 4.76 15.93 -4.78
CA GLY A 83 6.01 15.85 -5.53
C GLY A 83 7.19 15.49 -4.65
N LEU A 84 6.96 14.65 -3.63
CA LEU A 84 7.99 14.24 -2.67
C LEU A 84 9.15 13.53 -3.38
N THR A 85 10.35 14.04 -3.14
CA THR A 85 11.58 13.46 -3.70
C THR A 85 12.61 13.30 -2.59
N LEU A 86 13.17 12.10 -2.46
CA LEU A 86 14.32 11.85 -1.61
C LEU A 86 15.58 12.28 -2.36
N VAL A 87 16.27 13.29 -1.86
CA VAL A 87 17.43 13.91 -2.52
C VAL A 87 18.76 13.49 -1.92
N ASP A 88 18.75 13.07 -0.64
CA ASP A 88 19.92 12.60 0.10
C ASP A 88 19.50 11.87 1.37
N GLY A 89 20.39 11.14 2.01
CA GLY A 89 20.18 10.50 3.30
C GLY A 89 21.38 9.73 3.78
N ASP A 90 21.42 9.43 5.07
CA ASP A 90 22.38 8.54 5.69
C ASP A 90 21.67 7.63 6.68
N LEU A 91 21.65 6.34 6.37
CA LEU A 91 20.97 5.34 7.20
C LEU A 91 21.67 5.13 8.56
N ASN A 92 23.02 5.38 8.64
CA ASN A 92 23.75 5.23 9.89
C ASN A 92 23.46 6.40 10.84
N GLU A 93 23.17 7.58 10.29
CA GLU A 93 22.77 8.76 11.04
C GLU A 93 21.26 8.84 11.26
N GLY A 94 20.48 7.95 10.62
CA GLY A 94 19.02 8.02 10.62
C GLY A 94 18.49 9.31 9.96
N ARG A 95 19.24 9.86 8.97
CA ARG A 95 18.95 11.12 8.32
C ARG A 95 18.35 10.91 6.94
N ILE A 96 17.26 11.60 6.66
CA ILE A 96 16.64 11.70 5.33
C ILE A 96 16.58 13.17 4.95
N VAL A 97 16.96 13.50 3.72
CA VAL A 97 16.78 14.81 3.11
C VAL A 97 15.78 14.67 1.97
N CYS A 98 14.66 15.33 2.09
CA CYS A 98 13.61 15.31 1.09
C CYS A 98 13.23 16.73 0.64
N LYS A 99 12.56 16.79 -0.49
CA LYS A 99 11.93 18.00 -1.03
C LYS A 99 10.52 17.70 -1.47
N PHE A 100 9.64 18.62 -1.22
CA PHE A 100 8.32 18.68 -1.83
C PHE A 100 8.36 19.66 -3.02
N SER A 101 7.56 19.40 -4.04
CA SER A 101 7.40 20.28 -5.18
C SER A 101 5.91 20.41 -5.49
N THR A 102 5.55 21.47 -6.23
CA THR A 102 4.18 21.64 -6.68
C THR A 102 3.98 20.90 -7.99
N GLY A 103 2.99 20.01 -8.04
CA GLY A 103 2.50 19.40 -9.29
C GLY A 103 3.39 18.30 -9.85
N GLY A 104 3.75 17.32 -9.06
CA GLY A 104 4.31 16.08 -9.56
C GLY A 104 3.22 15.21 -10.20
N HIS A 105 3.53 14.64 -11.37
CA HIS A 105 2.76 13.57 -11.98
C HIS A 105 3.74 12.50 -12.40
N SER A 106 4.12 11.65 -11.48
CA SER A 106 4.99 10.50 -11.75
C SER A 106 4.18 9.20 -11.70
N GLY A 107 4.69 8.18 -12.36
CA GLY A 107 4.18 6.84 -12.18
C GLY A 107 4.39 6.38 -10.74
N VAL A 108 3.46 5.59 -10.22
CA VAL A 108 3.55 4.98 -8.89
C VAL A 108 3.92 3.51 -9.02
N PRO A 109 4.67 2.93 -8.06
CA PRO A 109 5.02 1.52 -8.10
C PRO A 109 3.81 0.64 -7.81
N VAL A 110 3.82 -0.56 -8.42
CA VAL A 110 2.91 -1.64 -8.08
C VAL A 110 3.73 -2.82 -7.59
N TYR A 111 3.41 -3.31 -6.41
CA TYR A 111 3.99 -4.51 -5.84
C TYR A 111 2.91 -5.58 -5.76
N ALA A 112 3.23 -6.82 -6.10
CA ALA A 112 2.30 -7.92 -6.01
C ALA A 112 2.97 -9.14 -5.40
N PHE A 113 2.21 -9.90 -4.60
CA PHE A 113 2.66 -11.10 -3.93
C PHE A 113 1.55 -12.14 -3.92
N GLY A 114 1.89 -13.42 -4.12
CA GLY A 114 0.95 -14.53 -4.14
C GLY A 114 0.54 -14.97 -5.54
N PRO A 115 -0.47 -15.84 -5.66
CA PRO A 115 -0.93 -16.38 -6.94
C PRO A 115 -1.38 -15.28 -7.91
N GLY A 116 -0.85 -15.27 -9.14
CA GLY A 116 -1.19 -14.29 -10.15
C GLY A 116 -0.39 -12.99 -10.09
N ALA A 117 0.57 -12.85 -9.16
CA ALA A 117 1.41 -11.66 -9.00
C ALA A 117 2.18 -11.29 -10.28
N GLU A 118 2.54 -12.28 -11.10
CA GLU A 118 3.23 -12.08 -12.39
C GLU A 118 2.44 -11.21 -13.38
N ASN A 119 1.11 -11.11 -13.22
CA ASN A 119 0.28 -10.25 -14.06
C ASN A 119 0.47 -8.76 -13.80
N PHE A 120 1.13 -8.39 -12.69
CA PHE A 120 1.34 -6.99 -12.28
C PHE A 120 2.76 -6.49 -12.58
N THR A 121 3.47 -7.12 -13.51
CA THR A 121 4.81 -6.70 -13.96
C THR A 121 4.72 -5.71 -15.11
N GLY A 122 5.76 -4.86 -15.25
CA GLY A 122 5.87 -3.90 -16.34
C GLY A 122 5.25 -2.54 -16.03
N ILE A 123 5.01 -1.75 -17.07
CA ILE A 123 4.38 -0.43 -17.01
C ILE A 123 3.02 -0.55 -17.68
N PHE A 124 2.00 -0.10 -17.01
CA PHE A 124 0.61 -0.17 -17.48
C PHE A 124 -0.23 0.96 -16.89
N GLU A 125 -1.40 1.18 -17.46
CA GLU A 125 -2.34 2.20 -16.97
C GLU A 125 -2.99 1.78 -15.64
N ASN A 126 -3.30 2.74 -14.77
CA ASN A 126 -3.94 2.45 -13.48
C ASN A 126 -5.27 1.68 -13.63
N THR A 127 -6.03 1.95 -14.70
CA THR A 127 -7.27 1.23 -15.02
C THR A 127 -7.07 -0.26 -15.31
N ASP A 128 -5.86 -0.68 -15.71
CA ASP A 128 -5.55 -2.08 -15.97
C ASP A 128 -5.55 -2.93 -14.70
N ILE A 129 -5.33 -2.32 -13.53
CA ILE A 129 -5.40 -3.01 -12.23
C ILE A 129 -6.78 -3.66 -12.06
N PHE A 130 -7.85 -2.91 -12.36
CA PHE A 130 -9.21 -3.44 -12.30
C PHE A 130 -9.41 -4.66 -13.22
N TRP A 131 -8.96 -4.58 -14.47
CA TRP A 131 -9.13 -5.66 -15.43
C TRP A 131 -8.31 -6.90 -15.08
N LYS A 132 -7.10 -6.70 -14.54
CA LYS A 132 -6.23 -7.78 -14.08
C LYS A 132 -6.87 -8.52 -12.89
N ILE A 133 -7.36 -7.79 -11.89
CA ILE A 133 -8.05 -8.34 -10.71
C ILE A 133 -9.32 -9.07 -11.15
N LYS A 134 -10.17 -8.43 -11.97
CA LYS A 134 -11.40 -9.04 -12.48
C LYS A 134 -11.15 -10.35 -13.19
N LYS A 135 -10.12 -10.41 -14.04
CA LYS A 135 -9.73 -11.63 -14.76
C LYS A 135 -9.29 -12.74 -13.80
N LEU A 136 -8.50 -12.41 -12.77
CA LEU A 136 -8.01 -13.38 -11.79
C LEU A 136 -9.14 -13.94 -10.90
N LEU A 137 -10.15 -13.13 -10.61
CA LEU A 137 -11.35 -13.53 -9.87
C LEU A 137 -12.40 -14.24 -10.75
N ASN A 138 -12.16 -14.40 -12.07
CA ASN A 138 -13.09 -14.98 -13.04
C ASN A 138 -14.48 -14.29 -13.07
N LEU A 139 -14.52 -12.96 -12.93
CA LEU A 139 -15.72 -12.12 -12.93
C LEU A 139 -16.00 -11.48 -14.31
#